data_50d072415ef0de4597bde7ad35296190
#
_entry.id   50d072415ef0de4597bde7ad35296190
#
_cell.length_a   1.000
_cell.length_b   1.000
_cell.length_c   1.000
_cell.angle_alpha   90.00
_cell.angle_beta   90.00
_cell.angle_gamma   90.00
#
_symmetry.space_group_name_H-M   'P 1'
#
loop_
_entity.id
_entity.type
_entity.pdbx_description
1 polymer ?
#
loop_
_entity_poly.entity_id
_entity_poly.type
_entity_poly.pdbx_seq_one_letter_code
_entity_poly.pdbx_strand_id
1 'polypeptide(L)'
;MRILKLTEDTRKDILQNLLKRSPNNYGEFEGRVNAIIEEVRNNRDQAVFNYTKQFDGADINAGNILVTEEEIAEAYEQVDTTLLAVIRKSLVNIKKYHEKQVQNSWFTTEDGIILGQKVTALATVGVYVPGGKAVYPSSVLMNIVPAKVAGVDRIVMTTPPGKDGKVNPSTLVAAKEAGADEIYKVGGAQAIGALA
;
A
#
# COMPACT_ATOMS: atom_id res chain seq x y z
N MET A 1 17.27 17.73 -20.73
CA MET A 1 18.31 16.93 -20.04
C MET A 1 19.54 17.84 -19.89
N ARG A 2 20.06 18.02 -18.67
CA ARG A 2 21.25 18.87 -18.43
C ARG A 2 22.48 17.96 -18.45
N ILE A 3 23.39 18.18 -19.40
CA ILE A 3 24.65 17.44 -19.51
C ILE A 3 25.75 18.32 -18.88
N LEU A 4 26.44 17.79 -17.86
CA LEU A 4 27.50 18.48 -17.15
C LEU A 4 28.84 17.76 -17.39
N LYS A 5 29.91 18.49 -17.66
CA LYS A 5 31.27 17.95 -17.61
C LYS A 5 31.65 17.75 -16.13
N LEU A 6 32.23 16.61 -15.80
CA LEU A 6 32.71 16.31 -14.45
C LEU A 6 34.06 17.05 -14.24
N THR A 7 33.99 18.17 -13.55
CA THR A 7 35.14 18.94 -13.06
C THR A 7 35.13 18.94 -11.54
N GLU A 8 36.20 19.39 -10.88
CA GLU A 8 36.21 19.48 -9.42
C GLU A 8 35.08 20.36 -8.86
N ASP A 9 34.78 21.47 -9.53
CA ASP A 9 33.72 22.40 -9.12
C ASP A 9 32.30 21.80 -9.34
N THR A 10 32.07 21.21 -10.52
CA THR A 10 30.78 20.55 -10.80
C THR A 10 30.57 19.31 -9.94
N ARG A 11 31.63 18.59 -9.56
CA ARG A 11 31.57 17.48 -8.63
C ARG A 11 31.13 17.93 -7.24
N LYS A 12 31.72 19.03 -6.73
CA LYS A 12 31.30 19.60 -5.42
C LYS A 12 29.86 20.06 -5.46
N ASP A 13 29.44 20.78 -6.49
CA ASP A 13 28.06 21.25 -6.66
C ASP A 13 27.06 20.09 -6.79
N ILE A 14 27.36 19.06 -7.60
CA ILE A 14 26.53 17.86 -7.76
C ILE A 14 26.42 17.11 -6.44
N LEU A 15 27.52 16.88 -5.73
CA LEU A 15 27.51 16.19 -4.45
C LEU A 15 26.74 16.97 -3.38
N GLN A 16 26.94 18.29 -3.29
CA GLN A 16 26.19 19.14 -2.36
C GLN A 16 24.68 19.15 -2.68
N ASN A 17 24.30 19.19 -3.94
CA ASN A 17 22.89 19.15 -4.34
C ASN A 17 22.26 17.77 -4.17
N LEU A 18 23.01 16.69 -4.37
CA LEU A 18 22.55 15.32 -4.08
C LEU A 18 22.43 15.07 -2.57
N LEU A 19 23.37 15.57 -1.78
CA LEU A 19 23.33 15.48 -0.31
C LEU A 19 22.18 16.29 0.30
N LYS A 20 21.82 17.42 -0.30
CA LYS A 20 20.61 18.18 0.07
C LYS A 20 19.31 17.42 -0.21
N ARG A 21 19.34 16.43 -1.11
CA ARG A 21 18.24 15.48 -1.37
C ARG A 21 18.34 14.23 -0.51
N SER A 22 19.12 14.25 0.56
CA SER A 22 19.23 13.13 1.48
C SER A 22 17.83 12.74 1.99
N PRO A 23 17.43 11.46 1.85
CA PRO A 23 16.10 11.01 2.29
C PRO A 23 15.86 11.13 3.80
N ASN A 24 16.87 11.50 4.56
CA ASN A 24 16.79 11.57 6.04
C ASN A 24 16.41 12.94 6.59
N ASN A 25 16.03 13.92 5.78
CA ASN A 25 15.58 15.22 6.25
C ASN A 25 14.04 15.31 6.26
N TYR A 26 13.40 14.42 7.03
CA TYR A 26 11.95 14.37 7.21
C TYR A 26 11.42 15.30 8.30
N GLY A 27 12.30 16.05 8.99
CA GLY A 27 11.94 16.87 10.15
C GLY A 27 10.79 17.85 9.93
N GLU A 28 10.61 18.35 8.71
CA GLU A 28 9.48 19.22 8.38
C GLU A 28 8.11 18.49 8.39
N PHE A 29 8.09 17.20 8.06
CA PHE A 29 6.86 16.41 7.99
C PHE A 29 6.61 15.59 9.25
N GLU A 30 7.65 15.28 10.00
CA GLU A 30 7.60 14.40 11.17
C GLU A 30 6.62 14.90 12.23
N GLY A 31 6.65 16.19 12.56
CA GLY A 31 5.71 16.78 13.50
C GLY A 31 4.25 16.66 13.07
N ARG A 32 3.97 16.83 11.78
CA ARG A 32 2.62 16.69 11.22
C ARG A 32 2.13 15.24 11.25
N VAL A 33 2.99 14.31 10.85
CA VAL A 33 2.65 12.87 10.84
C VAL A 33 2.43 12.37 12.26
N ASN A 34 3.30 12.72 13.20
CA ASN A 34 3.16 12.36 14.60
C ASN A 34 1.85 12.89 15.19
N ALA A 35 1.47 14.14 14.90
CA ALA A 35 0.20 14.70 15.37
C ALA A 35 -1.02 13.92 14.84
N ILE A 36 -0.99 13.49 13.55
CA ILE A 36 -2.05 12.66 12.97
C ILE A 36 -2.11 11.28 13.66
N ILE A 37 -0.97 10.64 13.87
CA ILE A 37 -0.90 9.32 14.51
C ILE A 37 -1.42 9.39 15.96
N GLU A 38 -1.01 10.40 16.72
CA GLU A 38 -1.49 10.61 18.10
C GLU A 38 -3.00 10.88 18.15
N GLU A 39 -3.53 11.66 17.20
CA GLU A 39 -4.97 11.90 17.08
C GLU A 39 -5.74 10.61 16.77
N VAL A 40 -5.24 9.78 15.84
CA VAL A 40 -5.83 8.47 15.54
C VAL A 40 -5.76 7.55 16.76
N ARG A 41 -4.64 7.53 17.49
CA ARG A 41 -4.49 6.73 18.72
C ARG A 41 -5.52 7.11 19.79
N ASN A 42 -5.76 8.41 19.97
CA ASN A 42 -6.64 8.93 21.02
C ASN A 42 -8.12 8.89 20.63
N ASN A 43 -8.46 9.26 19.40
CA ASN A 43 -9.83 9.46 18.93
C ASN A 43 -10.28 8.41 17.89
N ARG A 44 -9.43 7.42 17.56
CA ARG A 44 -9.73 6.25 16.72
C ARG A 44 -10.46 6.61 15.42
N ASP A 45 -11.55 5.92 15.13
CA ASP A 45 -12.32 6.07 13.88
C ASP A 45 -12.77 7.50 13.63
N GLN A 46 -13.10 8.27 14.68
CA GLN A 46 -13.50 9.65 14.52
C GLN A 46 -12.39 10.52 13.95
N ALA A 47 -11.14 10.30 14.37
CA ALA A 47 -9.98 10.99 13.80
C ALA A 47 -9.78 10.61 12.32
N VAL A 48 -9.93 9.32 11.99
CA VAL A 48 -9.83 8.82 10.62
C VAL A 48 -10.86 9.50 9.72
N PHE A 49 -12.12 9.59 10.15
CA PHE A 49 -13.20 10.25 9.39
C PHE A 49 -12.94 11.74 9.21
N ASN A 50 -12.52 12.42 10.27
CA ASN A 50 -12.21 13.85 10.24
C ASN A 50 -11.07 14.16 9.25
N TYR A 51 -9.98 13.40 9.30
CA TYR A 51 -8.85 13.58 8.39
C TYR A 51 -9.20 13.21 6.94
N THR A 52 -10.01 12.17 6.72
CA THR A 52 -10.47 11.81 5.37
C THR A 52 -11.32 12.94 4.78
N LYS A 53 -12.21 13.53 5.58
CA LYS A 53 -12.98 14.72 5.16
C LYS A 53 -12.07 15.92 4.88
N GLN A 54 -11.07 16.15 5.73
CA GLN A 54 -10.15 17.28 5.60
C GLN A 54 -9.23 17.16 4.36
N PHE A 55 -8.69 15.98 4.10
CA PHE A 55 -7.65 15.79 3.08
C PHE A 55 -8.21 15.33 1.74
N ASP A 56 -9.20 14.45 1.75
CA ASP A 56 -9.79 13.86 0.55
C ASP A 56 -11.10 14.55 0.14
N GLY A 57 -11.73 15.32 1.07
CA GLY A 57 -13.00 15.98 0.85
C GLY A 57 -14.19 15.04 0.82
N ALA A 58 -14.01 13.79 1.24
CA ALA A 58 -15.02 12.75 1.26
C ALA A 58 -15.70 12.65 2.63
N ASP A 59 -17.00 12.44 2.64
CA ASP A 59 -17.81 12.26 3.86
C ASP A 59 -17.89 10.77 4.21
N ILE A 60 -16.85 10.27 4.88
CA ILE A 60 -16.71 8.88 5.29
C ILE A 60 -17.10 8.73 6.76
N ASN A 61 -17.79 7.64 7.07
CA ASN A 61 -18.23 7.27 8.41
C ASN A 61 -18.27 5.73 8.57
N ALA A 62 -18.64 5.25 9.73
CA ALA A 62 -18.67 3.81 10.04
C ALA A 62 -19.58 3.00 9.09
N GLY A 63 -20.62 3.61 8.50
CA GLY A 63 -21.55 2.92 7.60
C GLY A 63 -21.06 2.81 6.16
N ASN A 64 -20.06 3.60 5.76
CA ASN A 64 -19.63 3.64 4.37
C ASN A 64 -18.11 3.55 4.17
N ILE A 65 -17.32 3.39 5.23
CA ILE A 65 -15.85 3.28 5.13
C ILE A 65 -15.40 1.99 4.42
N LEU A 66 -16.12 0.89 4.64
CA LEU A 66 -15.84 -0.39 3.99
C LEU A 66 -16.43 -0.39 2.58
N VAL A 67 -15.64 -0.84 1.61
CA VAL A 67 -16.13 -1.06 0.24
C VAL A 67 -17.06 -2.28 0.24
N THR A 68 -18.23 -2.13 -0.38
CA THR A 68 -19.21 -3.21 -0.48
C THR A 68 -19.02 -4.07 -1.72
N GLU A 69 -19.63 -5.26 -1.75
CA GLU A 69 -19.62 -6.14 -2.92
C GLU A 69 -20.36 -5.50 -4.11
N GLU A 70 -21.37 -4.66 -3.85
CA GLU A 70 -22.08 -3.89 -4.87
C GLU A 70 -21.16 -2.86 -5.53
N GLU A 71 -20.34 -2.14 -4.75
CA GLU A 71 -19.35 -1.19 -5.29
C GLU A 71 -18.30 -1.92 -6.14
N ILE A 72 -17.91 -3.14 -5.75
CA ILE A 72 -17.02 -3.98 -6.53
C ILE A 72 -17.69 -4.41 -7.84
N ALA A 73 -18.95 -4.84 -7.79
CA ALA A 73 -19.71 -5.21 -8.99
C ALA A 73 -19.85 -4.04 -9.97
N GLU A 74 -20.23 -2.85 -9.47
CA GLU A 74 -20.25 -1.62 -10.27
C GLU A 74 -18.88 -1.33 -10.93
N ALA A 75 -17.78 -1.56 -10.19
CA ALA A 75 -16.44 -1.32 -10.71
C ALA A 75 -16.10 -2.25 -11.89
N TYR A 76 -16.53 -3.51 -11.85
CA TYR A 76 -16.35 -4.43 -12.99
C TYR A 76 -17.11 -3.99 -14.23
N GLU A 77 -18.30 -3.38 -14.09
CA GLU A 77 -19.06 -2.84 -15.22
C GLU A 77 -18.39 -1.61 -15.87
N GLN A 78 -17.63 -0.84 -15.08
CA GLN A 78 -16.96 0.38 -15.53
C GLN A 78 -15.57 0.15 -16.11
N VAL A 79 -14.93 -0.98 -15.79
CA VAL A 79 -13.57 -1.28 -16.25
C VAL A 79 -13.61 -1.92 -17.64
N ASP A 80 -12.84 -1.36 -18.56
CA ASP A 80 -12.69 -1.90 -19.92
C ASP A 80 -12.16 -3.34 -19.87
N THR A 81 -12.72 -4.19 -20.73
CA THR A 81 -12.35 -5.61 -20.81
C THR A 81 -10.89 -5.84 -21.17
N THR A 82 -10.29 -4.95 -21.94
CA THR A 82 -8.86 -4.98 -22.28
C THR A 82 -8.01 -4.71 -21.05
N LEU A 83 -8.39 -3.70 -20.25
CA LEU A 83 -7.69 -3.40 -18.99
C LEU A 83 -7.82 -4.56 -18.00
N LEU A 84 -8.99 -5.16 -17.87
CA LEU A 84 -9.19 -6.35 -17.03
C LEU A 84 -8.29 -7.51 -17.46
N ALA A 85 -8.18 -7.78 -18.76
CA ALA A 85 -7.28 -8.81 -19.28
C ALA A 85 -5.80 -8.50 -18.97
N VAL A 86 -5.39 -7.23 -19.04
CA VAL A 86 -4.04 -6.80 -18.69
C VAL A 86 -3.77 -6.96 -17.19
N ILE A 87 -4.72 -6.61 -16.33
CA ILE A 87 -4.62 -6.81 -14.86
C ILE A 87 -4.42 -8.31 -14.57
N ARG A 88 -5.23 -9.19 -15.12
CA ARG A 88 -5.14 -10.64 -14.95
C ARG A 88 -3.82 -11.22 -15.44
N LYS A 89 -3.35 -10.78 -16.60
CA LYS A 89 -2.03 -11.18 -17.13
C LYS A 89 -0.88 -10.72 -16.22
N SER A 90 -0.95 -9.48 -15.74
CA SER A 90 0.03 -8.92 -14.81
C SER A 90 0.06 -9.70 -13.49
N LEU A 91 -1.11 -10.02 -12.94
CA LEU A 91 -1.26 -10.83 -11.74
C LEU A 91 -0.54 -12.18 -11.88
N VAL A 92 -0.77 -12.90 -12.97
CA VAL A 92 -0.09 -14.19 -13.23
C VAL A 92 1.42 -14.03 -13.27
N ASN A 93 1.93 -12.99 -13.93
CA ASN A 93 3.37 -12.74 -14.03
C ASN A 93 3.98 -12.40 -12.67
N ILE A 94 3.33 -11.53 -11.88
CA ILE A 94 3.77 -11.13 -10.54
C ILE A 94 3.78 -12.35 -9.61
N LYS A 95 2.71 -13.14 -9.62
CA LYS A 95 2.60 -14.37 -8.82
C LYS A 95 3.74 -15.33 -9.14
N LYS A 96 3.95 -15.64 -10.41
CA LYS A 96 5.02 -16.54 -10.89
C LYS A 96 6.41 -16.08 -10.44
N TYR A 97 6.65 -14.78 -10.39
CA TYR A 97 7.90 -14.21 -9.91
C TYR A 97 8.05 -14.40 -8.40
N HIS A 98 7.04 -14.02 -7.62
CA HIS A 98 7.10 -14.05 -6.15
C HIS A 98 7.08 -15.50 -5.59
N GLU A 99 6.48 -16.46 -6.28
CA GLU A 99 6.57 -17.88 -5.92
C GLU A 99 8.02 -18.39 -5.81
N LYS A 100 8.97 -17.75 -6.53
CA LYS A 100 10.40 -18.07 -6.43
C LYS A 100 11.10 -17.47 -5.21
N GLN A 101 10.44 -16.57 -4.50
CA GLN A 101 10.99 -15.87 -3.32
C GLN A 101 10.54 -16.50 -2.01
N VAL A 102 9.65 -17.48 -2.05
CA VAL A 102 9.18 -18.20 -0.85
C VAL A 102 10.37 -18.91 -0.18
N GLN A 103 10.57 -18.58 1.10
CA GLN A 103 11.60 -19.19 1.91
C GLN A 103 11.02 -20.32 2.75
N ASN A 104 11.75 -21.44 2.84
CA ASN A 104 11.38 -22.57 3.67
C ASN A 104 12.08 -22.50 5.03
N SER A 105 11.39 -22.96 6.07
CA SER A 105 12.02 -23.21 7.37
C SER A 105 13.06 -24.34 7.24
N TRP A 106 14.13 -24.23 8.00
CA TRP A 106 15.17 -25.26 8.04
C TRP A 106 15.69 -25.44 9.47
N PHE A 107 16.12 -26.65 9.80
CA PHE A 107 16.66 -27.01 11.10
C PHE A 107 17.84 -27.95 10.93
N THR A 108 18.84 -27.81 11.79
CA THR A 108 19.96 -28.74 11.97
C THR A 108 19.89 -29.32 13.38
N THR A 109 20.28 -30.61 13.52
CA THR A 109 20.27 -31.34 14.80
C THR A 109 21.65 -31.88 15.09
N GLU A 110 22.15 -31.59 16.29
CA GLU A 110 23.35 -32.23 16.89
C GLU A 110 22.98 -32.76 18.27
N ASP A 111 23.86 -33.51 18.91
CA ASP A 111 23.57 -34.09 20.23
C ASP A 111 23.18 -33.01 21.26
N GLY A 112 21.90 -33.02 21.65
CA GLY A 112 21.33 -32.07 22.62
C GLY A 112 21.07 -30.67 22.09
N ILE A 113 21.26 -30.40 20.79
CA ILE A 113 21.10 -29.06 20.19
C ILE A 113 20.23 -29.16 18.93
N ILE A 114 19.23 -28.25 18.84
CA ILE A 114 18.45 -28.01 17.63
C ILE A 114 18.61 -26.54 17.27
N LEU A 115 19.13 -26.25 16.09
CA LEU A 115 19.27 -24.90 15.54
C LEU A 115 18.53 -24.80 14.23
N GLY A 116 17.92 -23.66 13.97
CA GLY A 116 17.22 -23.47 12.71
C GLY A 116 16.58 -22.09 12.56
N GLN A 117 15.95 -21.89 11.43
CA GLN A 117 15.16 -20.73 11.11
C GLN A 117 13.73 -21.16 10.79
N LYS A 118 12.78 -20.70 11.60
CA LYS A 118 11.35 -20.88 11.34
C LYS A 118 10.84 -19.69 10.55
N VAL A 119 10.33 -19.91 9.35
CA VAL A 119 9.68 -18.91 8.50
C VAL A 119 8.19 -19.18 8.56
N THR A 120 7.40 -18.17 8.97
CA THR A 120 5.94 -18.25 9.05
C THR A 120 5.33 -17.00 8.41
N ALA A 121 4.20 -17.16 7.75
CA ALA A 121 3.44 -16.03 7.27
C ALA A 121 2.89 -15.19 8.44
N LEU A 122 2.66 -13.90 8.18
CA LEU A 122 1.87 -13.06 9.08
C LEU A 122 0.39 -13.46 8.97
N ALA A 123 -0.34 -13.45 10.09
CA ALA A 123 -1.76 -13.77 10.08
C ALA A 123 -2.58 -12.70 9.33
N THR A 124 -2.26 -11.42 9.55
CA THR A 124 -2.94 -10.31 8.89
C THR A 124 -1.93 -9.26 8.46
N VAL A 125 -2.14 -8.67 7.29
CA VAL A 125 -1.37 -7.52 6.83
C VAL A 125 -2.29 -6.41 6.34
N GLY A 126 -1.89 -5.16 6.61
CA GLY A 126 -2.48 -3.97 6.02
C GLY A 126 -1.63 -3.52 4.83
N VAL A 127 -2.26 -3.25 3.69
CA VAL A 127 -1.61 -2.70 2.51
C VAL A 127 -2.18 -1.33 2.18
N TYR A 128 -1.31 -0.36 1.94
CA TYR A 128 -1.70 0.98 1.54
C TYR A 128 -1.49 1.16 0.04
N VAL A 129 -2.53 1.57 -0.65
CA VAL A 129 -2.47 1.90 -2.08
C VAL A 129 -2.77 3.39 -2.26
N PRO A 130 -1.84 4.17 -2.82
CA PRO A 130 -2.08 5.57 -3.05
C PRO A 130 -3.18 5.79 -4.09
N GLY A 131 -3.95 6.85 -3.90
CA GLY A 131 -4.98 7.32 -4.81
C GLY A 131 -4.82 8.81 -5.12
N GLY A 132 -5.85 9.44 -5.64
CA GLY A 132 -5.88 10.87 -5.97
C GLY A 132 -5.61 11.15 -7.44
N LYS A 133 -4.56 11.92 -7.78
CA LYS A 133 -4.30 12.37 -9.17
C LYS A 133 -3.95 11.24 -10.15
N ALA A 134 -3.43 10.14 -9.69
CA ALA A 134 -3.05 9.00 -10.51
C ALA A 134 -3.57 7.71 -9.90
N VAL A 135 -3.95 6.78 -10.76
CA VAL A 135 -4.48 5.46 -10.38
C VAL A 135 -3.40 4.42 -10.67
N TYR A 136 -3.11 3.58 -9.70
CA TYR A 136 -2.04 2.60 -9.78
C TYR A 136 -2.53 1.16 -9.52
N PRO A 137 -3.27 0.52 -10.45
CA PRO A 137 -3.67 -0.89 -10.31
C PRO A 137 -2.45 -1.81 -10.11
N SER A 138 -1.30 -1.44 -10.70
CA SER A 138 -0.04 -2.17 -10.51
C SER A 138 0.43 -2.17 -9.06
N SER A 139 0.27 -1.05 -8.32
CA SER A 139 0.62 -0.99 -6.90
C SER A 139 -0.26 -1.91 -6.05
N VAL A 140 -1.54 -2.05 -6.42
CA VAL A 140 -2.45 -3.02 -5.79
C VAL A 140 -1.88 -4.44 -5.93
N LEU A 141 -1.58 -4.85 -7.17
CA LEU A 141 -1.04 -6.19 -7.46
C LEU A 141 0.30 -6.43 -6.75
N MET A 142 1.21 -5.45 -6.79
CA MET A 142 2.55 -5.56 -6.20
C MET A 142 2.55 -5.59 -4.66
N ASN A 143 1.48 -5.17 -4.00
CA ASN A 143 1.33 -5.28 -2.55
C ASN A 143 0.59 -6.57 -2.15
N ILE A 144 -0.52 -6.88 -2.80
CA ILE A 144 -1.40 -7.98 -2.39
C ILE A 144 -0.86 -9.34 -2.84
N VAL A 145 -0.40 -9.46 -4.09
CA VAL A 145 0.06 -10.77 -4.63
C VAL A 145 1.24 -11.34 -3.85
N PRO A 146 2.30 -10.58 -3.50
CA PRO A 146 3.37 -11.09 -2.65
C PRO A 146 2.88 -11.56 -1.27
N ALA A 147 1.92 -10.84 -0.66
CA ALA A 147 1.34 -11.22 0.61
C ALA A 147 0.56 -12.56 0.52
N LYS A 148 -0.25 -12.73 -0.55
CA LYS A 148 -0.93 -14.02 -0.81
C LYS A 148 0.08 -15.16 -1.07
N VAL A 149 1.14 -14.91 -1.83
CA VAL A 149 2.21 -15.91 -2.08
C VAL A 149 2.94 -16.27 -0.80
N ALA A 150 3.14 -15.32 0.10
CA ALA A 150 3.74 -15.56 1.42
C ALA A 150 2.84 -16.36 2.37
N GLY A 151 1.56 -16.58 2.02
CA GLY A 151 0.61 -17.34 2.82
C GLY A 151 -0.08 -16.51 3.90
N VAL A 152 -0.23 -15.20 3.71
CA VAL A 152 -1.00 -14.34 4.62
C VAL A 152 -2.47 -14.69 4.53
N ASP A 153 -3.11 -14.94 5.68
CA ASP A 153 -4.51 -15.37 5.76
C ASP A 153 -5.49 -14.21 5.44
N ARG A 154 -5.24 -13.02 6.00
CA ARG A 154 -6.10 -11.84 5.84
C ARG A 154 -5.31 -10.64 5.33
N ILE A 155 -5.75 -10.06 4.22
CA ILE A 155 -5.16 -8.86 3.61
C ILE A 155 -6.19 -7.73 3.58
N VAL A 156 -5.92 -6.69 4.35
CA VAL A 156 -6.73 -5.48 4.45
C VAL A 156 -6.08 -4.38 3.60
N MET A 157 -6.80 -3.85 2.62
CA MET A 157 -6.31 -2.75 1.79
C MET A 157 -6.92 -1.43 2.21
N THR A 158 -6.12 -0.36 2.26
CA THR A 158 -6.60 1.01 2.37
C THR A 158 -6.21 1.82 1.15
N THR A 159 -7.11 2.68 0.70
CA THR A 159 -6.90 3.60 -0.42
C THR A 159 -7.81 4.82 -0.25
N PRO A 160 -7.32 6.04 -0.54
CA PRO A 160 -8.15 7.23 -0.39
C PRO A 160 -9.34 7.20 -1.35
N PRO A 161 -10.54 7.62 -0.90
CA PRO A 161 -11.69 7.80 -1.77
C PRO A 161 -11.58 9.08 -2.60
N GLY A 162 -12.37 9.18 -3.65
CA GLY A 162 -12.68 10.44 -4.31
C GLY A 162 -13.62 11.30 -3.45
N LYS A 163 -13.84 12.55 -3.85
CA LYS A 163 -14.76 13.49 -3.15
C LYS A 163 -16.19 12.96 -3.06
N ASP A 164 -16.58 12.10 -3.97
CA ASP A 164 -17.85 11.38 -4.00
C ASP A 164 -17.94 10.20 -3.03
N GLY A 165 -16.87 9.93 -2.28
CA GLY A 165 -16.76 8.81 -1.36
C GLY A 165 -16.53 7.46 -2.04
N LYS A 166 -16.29 7.42 -3.37
CA LYS A 166 -16.04 6.18 -4.13
C LYS A 166 -14.54 5.97 -4.36
N VAL A 167 -14.15 4.72 -4.46
CA VAL A 167 -12.79 4.32 -4.87
C VAL A 167 -12.78 4.14 -6.39
N ASN A 168 -11.64 4.44 -7.02
CA ASN A 168 -11.49 4.26 -8.47
C ASN A 168 -11.78 2.81 -8.90
N PRO A 169 -12.60 2.58 -9.94
CA PRO A 169 -13.01 1.24 -10.37
C PRO A 169 -11.84 0.30 -10.69
N SER A 170 -10.80 0.77 -11.38
CA SER A 170 -9.65 -0.09 -11.71
C SER A 170 -8.82 -0.48 -10.47
N THR A 171 -8.83 0.33 -9.40
CA THR A 171 -8.24 -0.02 -8.10
C THR A 171 -9.04 -1.14 -7.43
N LEU A 172 -10.38 -1.03 -7.40
CA LEU A 172 -11.27 -2.05 -6.82
C LEU A 172 -11.16 -3.39 -7.55
N VAL A 173 -11.23 -3.36 -8.89
CA VAL A 173 -11.09 -4.57 -9.71
C VAL A 173 -9.72 -5.21 -9.50
N ALA A 174 -8.63 -4.44 -9.49
CA ALA A 174 -7.31 -4.99 -9.22
C ALA A 174 -7.20 -5.60 -7.82
N ALA A 175 -7.81 -4.99 -6.80
CA ALA A 175 -7.81 -5.51 -5.43
C ALA A 175 -8.60 -6.83 -5.31
N LYS A 176 -9.78 -6.91 -5.95
CA LYS A 176 -10.60 -8.13 -5.97
C LYS A 176 -9.87 -9.26 -6.71
N GLU A 177 -9.33 -8.99 -7.91
CA GLU A 177 -8.56 -9.96 -8.69
C GLU A 177 -7.29 -10.45 -7.96
N ALA A 178 -6.63 -9.57 -7.18
CA ALA A 178 -5.45 -9.91 -6.39
C ALA A 178 -5.79 -10.67 -5.10
N GLY A 179 -7.04 -10.62 -4.64
CA GLY A 179 -7.54 -11.32 -3.47
C GLY A 179 -7.42 -10.53 -2.17
N ALA A 180 -7.66 -9.21 -2.19
CA ALA A 180 -7.89 -8.44 -0.96
C ALA A 180 -9.15 -8.97 -0.26
N ASP A 181 -9.08 -9.12 1.06
CA ASP A 181 -10.22 -9.60 1.86
C ASP A 181 -11.13 -8.45 2.27
N GLU A 182 -10.56 -7.27 2.56
CA GLU A 182 -11.30 -6.06 2.91
C GLU A 182 -10.64 -4.84 2.27
N ILE A 183 -11.45 -3.85 1.88
CA ILE A 183 -10.98 -2.59 1.28
C ILE A 183 -11.62 -1.43 2.02
N TYR A 184 -10.81 -0.56 2.62
CA TYR A 184 -11.25 0.61 3.36
C TYR A 184 -10.95 1.91 2.61
N LYS A 185 -11.95 2.79 2.58
CA LYS A 185 -11.93 4.10 1.90
C LYS A 185 -11.25 5.16 2.75
N VAL A 186 -9.96 4.99 2.97
CA VAL A 186 -9.15 5.90 3.77
C VAL A 186 -7.72 5.97 3.23
N GLY A 187 -7.15 7.16 3.19
CA GLY A 187 -5.79 7.44 2.71
C GLY A 187 -4.92 8.13 3.77
N GLY A 188 -3.75 8.59 3.37
CA GLY A 188 -2.87 9.39 4.19
C GLY A 188 -2.25 8.69 5.41
N ALA A 189 -1.63 9.49 6.28
CA ALA A 189 -0.98 8.99 7.50
C ALA A 189 -1.99 8.39 8.48
N GLN A 190 -3.24 8.89 8.51
CA GLN A 190 -4.32 8.37 9.33
C GLN A 190 -4.68 6.92 8.97
N ALA A 191 -4.61 6.54 7.69
CA ALA A 191 -4.84 5.17 7.26
C ALA A 191 -3.75 4.23 7.79
N ILE A 192 -2.49 4.64 7.71
CA ILE A 192 -1.36 3.88 8.25
C ILE A 192 -1.46 3.76 9.77
N GLY A 193 -1.79 4.86 10.47
CA GLY A 193 -1.99 4.84 11.91
C GLY A 193 -3.16 3.97 12.38
N ALA A 194 -4.20 3.81 11.53
CA ALA A 194 -5.35 2.95 11.83
C ALA A 194 -5.07 1.46 11.54
N LEU A 195 -4.14 1.15 10.60
CA LEU A 195 -3.74 -0.22 10.29
C LEU A 195 -2.75 -0.81 11.32
N ALA A 196 -2.00 0.05 12.03
CA ALA A 196 -0.96 -0.35 12.98
C ALA A 196 -1.51 -0.53 14.40
#